data_f4cdbfb7b7ac37cc50634ba606adc89e
#
_entry.id   f4cdbfb7b7ac37cc50634ba606adc89e
#
_cell.length_a   1.000
_cell.length_b   1.000
_cell.length_c   1.000
_cell.angle_alpha   90.00
_cell.angle_beta   90.00
_cell.angle_gamma   90.00
#
_symmetry.space_group_name_H-M   'P 1'
#
loop_
_entity.id
_entity.type
_entity.pdbx_description
1 polymer ?
#
loop_
_entity_poly.entity_id
_entity_poly.type
_entity_poly.pdbx_seq_one_letter_code
_entity_poly.pdbx_strand_id
1 'polypeptide(L)'
;MQTTATIKSAVTGVTLIAATAFLVSTIHAQDPAATKERMMALGKQHKTAADLYDALKKQAGGGKRLAYTSLPDWTGVYTRSRGGIAYDPDQKPGAPSTARLTPEFQKRLEKRIDDANRGIEWDPISTCSPPGHPRWLTEPFLKEFIVTPDRTWLINEMVNDIRRIYTDGRDHVPAADRYPLYNGDSIGFWDGDKLVIHTNQLTEGIYQRRNPDYTNQVETVEIWQKTNATLLEVDVWVYDPPALVEPWYTKQSYAKLDDQDKNLRIRYWHCGENQNNAVVKTDGGGSQFQGFTFGNQGGK
;
A
#
# COMPACT_ATOMS: atom_id res chain seq x y z
N MET A 1 25.63 -92.92 -32.08
CA MET A 1 24.98 -91.85 -32.84
C MET A 1 24.18 -90.99 -31.80
N GLN A 2 24.76 -89.89 -31.40
CA GLN A 2 24.16 -89.03 -30.40
C GLN A 2 23.42 -87.91 -31.10
N THR A 3 22.18 -87.73 -30.74
CA THR A 3 21.30 -86.65 -31.21
C THR A 3 21.22 -85.61 -30.11
N THR A 4 21.77 -84.48 -30.37
CA THR A 4 21.77 -83.31 -29.51
C THR A 4 20.47 -82.54 -29.68
N ALA A 5 19.68 -82.34 -28.59
CA ALA A 5 18.50 -81.52 -28.56
C ALA A 5 18.83 -80.09 -28.18
N THR A 6 18.49 -79.12 -28.99
CA THR A 6 18.71 -77.70 -28.78
C THR A 6 17.47 -77.12 -28.10
N ILE A 7 17.63 -76.55 -26.90
CA ILE A 7 16.60 -75.85 -26.14
C ILE A 7 16.64 -74.36 -26.60
N LYS A 8 15.54 -73.91 -27.20
CA LYS A 8 15.31 -72.48 -27.49
C LYS A 8 14.69 -71.82 -26.28
N SER A 9 15.45 -70.89 -25.71
CA SER A 9 14.98 -70.06 -24.61
C SER A 9 14.25 -68.86 -25.22
N ALA A 10 12.95 -68.70 -24.93
CA ALA A 10 12.17 -67.50 -25.27
C ALA A 10 12.31 -66.47 -24.18
N VAL A 11 12.93 -65.35 -24.53
CA VAL A 11 13.00 -64.17 -23.64
C VAL A 11 11.79 -63.29 -23.94
N THR A 12 10.84 -63.27 -23.01
CA THR A 12 9.69 -62.37 -23.06
C THR A 12 10.13 -61.01 -22.50
N GLY A 13 10.32 -60.05 -23.41
CA GLY A 13 10.60 -58.65 -23.01
C GLY A 13 9.32 -58.00 -22.50
N VAL A 14 9.28 -57.64 -21.22
CA VAL A 14 8.26 -56.77 -20.64
C VAL A 14 8.69 -55.34 -20.88
N THR A 15 8.02 -54.67 -21.81
CA THR A 15 8.20 -53.25 -22.06
C THR A 15 7.40 -52.47 -20.99
N LEU A 16 8.11 -51.90 -20.00
CA LEU A 16 7.53 -50.96 -19.03
C LEU A 16 7.32 -49.64 -19.76
N ILE A 17 6.08 -49.31 -20.10
CA ILE A 17 5.69 -47.95 -20.53
C ILE A 17 5.55 -47.12 -19.28
N ALA A 18 6.57 -46.29 -18.97
CA ALA A 18 6.49 -45.26 -17.96
C ALA A 18 5.58 -44.15 -18.49
N ALA A 19 4.33 -44.18 -18.06
CA ALA A 19 3.42 -43.04 -18.25
C ALA A 19 3.86 -41.88 -17.35
N THR A 20 4.63 -40.96 -17.90
CA THR A 20 4.89 -39.65 -17.29
C THR A 20 3.60 -38.85 -17.33
N ALA A 21 2.84 -38.91 -16.23
CA ALA A 21 1.73 -37.99 -15.99
C ALA A 21 2.29 -36.59 -15.87
N PHE A 22 2.20 -35.79 -16.92
CA PHE A 22 2.35 -34.33 -16.84
C PHE A 22 1.20 -33.82 -15.98
N LEU A 23 1.48 -33.56 -14.70
CA LEU A 23 0.65 -32.72 -13.87
C LEU A 23 0.70 -31.30 -14.45
N VAL A 24 -0.25 -31.02 -15.35
CA VAL A 24 -0.58 -29.63 -15.71
C VAL A 24 -1.16 -29.03 -14.44
N SER A 25 -0.31 -28.37 -13.68
CA SER A 25 -0.76 -27.47 -12.60
C SER A 25 -1.57 -26.38 -13.30
N THR A 26 -2.87 -26.54 -13.31
CA THR A 26 -3.79 -25.44 -13.62
C THR A 26 -3.50 -24.37 -12.58
N ILE A 27 -2.87 -23.28 -13.02
CA ILE A 27 -2.76 -22.04 -12.24
C ILE A 27 -4.20 -21.56 -12.09
N HIS A 28 -4.87 -22.03 -11.05
CA HIS A 28 -6.11 -21.41 -10.62
C HIS A 28 -5.73 -19.99 -10.16
N ALA A 29 -6.26 -18.98 -10.86
CA ALA A 29 -6.24 -17.63 -10.34
C ALA A 29 -6.82 -17.72 -8.91
N GLN A 30 -6.00 -17.41 -7.92
CA GLN A 30 -6.42 -17.50 -6.52
C GLN A 30 -7.61 -16.57 -6.35
N ASP A 31 -8.67 -17.08 -5.74
CA ASP A 31 -9.87 -16.29 -5.41
C ASP A 31 -9.42 -15.02 -4.64
N PRO A 32 -9.73 -13.81 -5.14
CA PRO A 32 -9.35 -12.57 -4.48
C PRO A 32 -9.84 -12.48 -3.03
N ALA A 33 -11.02 -13.02 -2.73
CA ALA A 33 -11.56 -13.05 -1.38
C ALA A 33 -10.72 -13.94 -0.46
N ALA A 34 -10.39 -15.17 -0.89
CA ALA A 34 -9.53 -16.07 -0.13
C ALA A 34 -8.12 -15.50 0.05
N THR A 35 -7.63 -14.73 -0.92
CA THR A 35 -6.36 -14.02 -0.79
C THR A 35 -6.44 -12.93 0.26
N LYS A 36 -7.49 -12.11 0.27
CA LYS A 36 -7.72 -11.05 1.27
C LYS A 36 -7.79 -11.63 2.69
N GLU A 37 -8.59 -12.69 2.88
CA GLU A 37 -8.70 -13.37 4.18
C GLU A 37 -7.35 -13.89 4.69
N ARG A 38 -6.55 -14.49 3.81
CA ARG A 38 -5.20 -14.96 4.16
C ARG A 38 -4.28 -13.81 4.59
N MET A 39 -4.33 -12.67 3.89
CA MET A 39 -3.53 -11.49 4.22
C MET A 39 -3.99 -10.86 5.53
N MET A 40 -5.29 -10.79 5.79
CA MET A 40 -5.83 -10.37 7.09
C MET A 40 -5.37 -11.28 8.22
N ALA A 41 -5.43 -12.60 8.01
CA ALA A 41 -4.98 -13.58 9.00
C ALA A 41 -3.46 -13.46 9.27
N LEU A 42 -2.65 -13.18 8.25
CA LEU A 42 -1.21 -12.95 8.41
C LEU A 42 -0.94 -11.78 9.37
N GLY A 43 -1.62 -10.64 9.19
CA GLY A 43 -1.47 -9.50 10.10
C GLY A 43 -1.80 -9.86 11.54
N LYS A 44 -2.89 -10.60 11.76
CA LYS A 44 -3.35 -11.00 13.11
C LYS A 44 -2.44 -12.00 13.83
N GLN A 45 -1.56 -12.70 13.10
CA GLN A 45 -0.58 -13.62 13.69
C GLN A 45 0.56 -12.89 14.40
N HIS A 46 0.72 -11.60 14.16
CA HIS A 46 1.79 -10.78 14.70
C HIS A 46 1.23 -9.65 15.58
N LYS A 47 1.86 -9.43 16.73
CA LYS A 47 1.38 -8.41 17.70
C LYS A 47 1.71 -7.00 17.26
N THR A 48 2.83 -6.82 16.58
CA THR A 48 3.34 -5.53 16.15
C THR A 48 3.69 -5.55 14.65
N ALA A 49 3.80 -4.37 14.05
CA ALA A 49 4.28 -4.23 12.69
C ALA A 49 5.73 -4.75 12.55
N ALA A 50 6.57 -4.49 13.55
CA ALA A 50 7.94 -4.98 13.58
C ALA A 50 8.00 -6.51 13.56
N ASP A 51 7.17 -7.20 14.36
CA ASP A 51 7.11 -8.68 14.36
C ASP A 51 6.75 -9.23 12.96
N LEU A 52 5.78 -8.61 12.28
CA LEU A 52 5.42 -9.01 10.91
C LEU A 52 6.56 -8.75 9.93
N TYR A 53 7.16 -7.58 9.99
CA TYR A 53 8.29 -7.23 9.12
C TYR A 53 9.46 -8.19 9.29
N ASP A 54 9.84 -8.50 10.53
CA ASP A 54 10.93 -9.43 10.84
C ASP A 54 10.63 -10.85 10.39
N ALA A 55 9.38 -11.30 10.53
CA ALA A 55 8.94 -12.60 10.02
C ALA A 55 9.07 -12.67 8.48
N LEU A 56 8.61 -11.63 7.77
CA LEU A 56 8.75 -11.52 6.31
C LEU A 56 10.22 -11.47 5.88
N LYS A 57 11.05 -10.71 6.61
CA LYS A 57 12.50 -10.61 6.35
C LYS A 57 13.19 -11.95 6.53
N LYS A 58 12.83 -12.68 7.58
CA LYS A 58 13.33 -14.04 7.83
C LYS A 58 12.90 -15.01 6.73
N GLN A 59 11.65 -14.95 6.30
CA GLN A 59 11.12 -15.78 5.20
C GLN A 59 11.85 -15.52 3.88
N ALA A 60 12.22 -14.26 3.61
CA ALA A 60 13.00 -13.84 2.45
C ALA A 60 14.51 -14.13 2.57
N GLY A 61 14.95 -14.86 3.61
CA GLY A 61 16.37 -15.15 3.84
C GLY A 61 17.20 -13.94 4.24
N GLY A 62 16.61 -12.96 4.91
CA GLY A 62 17.24 -11.72 5.37
C GLY A 62 17.03 -10.53 4.44
N GLY A 63 16.37 -10.72 3.31
CA GLY A 63 16.21 -9.70 2.27
C GLY A 63 17.47 -9.53 1.43
N LYS A 64 17.36 -8.85 0.30
CA LYS A 64 18.47 -8.61 -0.61
C LYS A 64 18.62 -7.13 -0.92
N ARG A 65 19.86 -6.66 -1.00
CA ARG A 65 20.19 -5.42 -1.69
C ARG A 65 20.37 -5.76 -3.18
N LEU A 66 19.58 -5.12 -4.03
CA LEU A 66 19.66 -5.37 -5.47
C LEU A 66 20.73 -4.50 -6.11
N ALA A 67 21.40 -5.04 -7.14
CA ALA A 67 22.26 -4.24 -8.01
C ALA A 67 21.40 -3.43 -8.99
N TYR A 68 21.92 -2.35 -9.55
CA TYR A 68 21.23 -1.53 -10.55
C TYR A 68 20.66 -2.34 -11.72
N THR A 69 21.36 -3.38 -12.14
CA THR A 69 20.96 -4.25 -13.26
C THR A 69 19.80 -5.20 -12.95
N SER A 70 19.46 -5.36 -11.68
CA SER A 70 18.40 -6.26 -11.21
C SER A 70 17.24 -5.55 -10.50
N LEU A 71 17.24 -4.21 -10.52
CA LEU A 71 16.14 -3.42 -9.98
C LEU A 71 14.87 -3.61 -10.82
N PRO A 72 13.70 -3.74 -10.20
CA PRO A 72 12.44 -3.72 -10.94
C PRO A 72 12.22 -2.34 -11.56
N ASP A 73 11.74 -2.33 -12.79
CA ASP A 73 11.38 -1.10 -13.50
C ASP A 73 9.99 -0.63 -13.06
N TRP A 74 9.96 0.39 -12.20
CA TRP A 74 8.75 1.11 -11.79
C TRP A 74 8.64 2.48 -12.46
N THR A 75 9.40 2.71 -13.50
CA THR A 75 9.38 3.99 -14.25
C THR A 75 7.99 4.28 -14.79
N GLY A 76 7.55 5.52 -14.65
CA GLY A 76 6.29 6.01 -15.20
C GLY A 76 5.52 6.90 -14.23
N VAL A 77 4.46 7.50 -14.76
CA VAL A 77 3.49 8.28 -14.01
C VAL A 77 2.27 7.40 -13.71
N TYR A 78 1.90 7.34 -12.47
CA TYR A 78 0.84 6.47 -11.98
C TYR A 78 -0.28 7.28 -11.32
N THR A 79 -1.47 6.72 -11.34
CA THR A 79 -2.59 7.16 -10.51
C THR A 79 -3.22 5.98 -9.81
N ARG A 80 -3.95 6.23 -8.73
CA ARG A 80 -4.71 5.18 -8.06
C ARG A 80 -5.74 4.60 -9.04
N SER A 81 -5.73 3.28 -9.25
CA SER A 81 -6.45 2.64 -10.35
C SER A 81 -7.88 2.27 -10.01
N ARG A 82 -8.21 2.04 -8.74
CA ARG A 82 -9.59 1.77 -8.35
C ARG A 82 -10.23 3.05 -7.86
N GLY A 83 -11.28 3.44 -8.57
CA GLY A 83 -12.01 4.68 -8.32
C GLY A 83 -12.57 4.72 -6.91
N GLY A 84 -12.25 5.78 -6.22
CA GLY A 84 -12.68 6.03 -4.87
C GLY A 84 -11.55 6.48 -3.98
N ILE A 85 -11.92 7.19 -2.94
CA ILE A 85 -11.01 7.72 -1.93
C ILE A 85 -11.02 6.89 -0.64
N ALA A 86 -11.73 5.73 -0.63
CA ALA A 86 -11.73 4.83 0.50
C ALA A 86 -10.35 4.19 0.71
N TYR A 87 -9.93 4.03 1.96
CA TYR A 87 -8.65 3.39 2.27
C TYR A 87 -8.62 1.93 1.81
N ASP A 88 -9.70 1.20 2.04
CA ASP A 88 -9.89 -0.14 1.48
C ASP A 88 -10.46 -0.03 0.05
N PRO A 89 -9.75 -0.48 -1.00
CA PRO A 89 -10.20 -0.36 -2.38
C PRO A 89 -11.45 -1.19 -2.70
N ASP A 90 -11.79 -2.17 -1.86
CA ASP A 90 -13.02 -2.96 -2.02
C ASP A 90 -14.25 -2.22 -1.49
N GLN A 91 -14.07 -1.09 -0.82
CA GLN A 91 -15.18 -0.25 -0.35
C GLN A 91 -15.59 0.77 -1.42
N LYS A 92 -16.88 1.05 -1.45
CA LYS A 92 -17.40 2.14 -2.28
C LYS A 92 -16.86 3.50 -1.77
N PRO A 93 -16.63 4.47 -2.66
CA PRO A 93 -16.27 5.82 -2.24
C PRO A 93 -17.27 6.37 -1.21
N GLY A 94 -16.76 6.88 -0.10
CA GLY A 94 -17.59 7.38 1.01
C GLY A 94 -18.23 6.31 1.90
N ALA A 95 -17.99 5.02 1.63
CA ALA A 95 -18.43 3.96 2.54
C ALA A 95 -17.65 4.03 3.88
N PRO A 96 -18.25 3.55 4.98
CA PRO A 96 -17.53 3.41 6.24
C PRO A 96 -16.27 2.55 6.09
N SER A 97 -15.24 2.87 6.87
CA SER A 97 -14.03 2.06 6.92
C SER A 97 -14.32 0.64 7.40
N THR A 98 -13.58 -0.34 6.84
CA THR A 98 -13.61 -1.73 7.31
C THR A 98 -12.70 -1.97 8.51
N ALA A 99 -11.97 -0.97 8.97
CA ALA A 99 -11.14 -1.06 10.18
C ALA A 99 -12.02 -1.36 11.41
N ARG A 100 -11.55 -2.26 12.25
CA ARG A 100 -12.17 -2.51 13.55
C ARG A 100 -11.61 -1.54 14.58
N LEU A 101 -12.36 -0.46 14.81
CA LEU A 101 -11.96 0.61 15.71
C LEU A 101 -12.23 0.27 17.18
N THR A 102 -11.41 0.82 18.06
CA THR A 102 -11.73 0.88 19.49
C THR A 102 -12.97 1.74 19.72
N PRO A 103 -13.70 1.58 20.84
CA PRO A 103 -14.91 2.36 21.09
C PRO A 103 -14.70 3.89 21.07
N GLU A 104 -13.53 4.35 21.48
CA GLU A 104 -13.18 5.76 21.44
C GLU A 104 -13.05 6.26 19.99
N PHE A 105 -12.28 5.55 19.17
CA PHE A 105 -12.05 5.94 17.78
C PHE A 105 -13.30 5.76 16.90
N GLN A 106 -14.17 4.81 17.25
CA GLN A 106 -15.47 4.69 16.62
C GLN A 106 -16.32 5.95 16.86
N LYS A 107 -16.39 6.46 18.09
CA LYS A 107 -17.10 7.72 18.41
C LYS A 107 -16.48 8.93 17.69
N ARG A 108 -15.15 8.98 17.58
CA ARG A 108 -14.47 10.04 16.83
C ARG A 108 -14.86 10.01 15.35
N LEU A 109 -14.92 8.83 14.73
CA LEU A 109 -15.35 8.65 13.35
C LEU A 109 -16.80 9.09 13.15
N GLU A 110 -17.71 8.66 14.01
CA GLU A 110 -19.13 9.03 13.97
C GLU A 110 -19.31 10.56 14.06
N LYS A 111 -18.62 11.19 15.02
CA LYS A 111 -18.61 12.65 15.14
C LYS A 111 -18.07 13.33 13.89
N ARG A 112 -16.96 12.83 13.32
CA ARG A 112 -16.40 13.39 12.08
C ARG A 112 -17.36 13.29 10.91
N ILE A 113 -18.06 12.15 10.76
CA ILE A 113 -19.09 11.97 9.72
C ILE A 113 -20.25 12.93 9.92
N ASP A 114 -20.72 13.11 11.16
CA ASP A 114 -21.77 14.05 11.49
C ASP A 114 -21.36 15.51 11.22
N ASP A 115 -20.16 15.89 11.63
CA ASP A 115 -19.58 17.21 11.36
C ASP A 115 -19.51 17.46 9.84
N ALA A 116 -19.01 16.48 9.07
CA ALA A 116 -18.93 16.58 7.62
C ALA A 116 -20.30 16.70 6.94
N ASN A 117 -21.33 16.02 7.47
CA ASN A 117 -22.71 16.16 6.98
C ASN A 117 -23.29 17.55 7.25
N ARG A 118 -22.78 18.26 8.26
CA ARG A 118 -23.11 19.65 8.58
C ARG A 118 -22.22 20.68 7.87
N GLY A 119 -21.34 20.22 6.97
CA GLY A 119 -20.39 21.09 6.25
C GLY A 119 -19.19 21.52 7.08
N ILE A 120 -18.95 20.92 8.24
CA ILE A 120 -17.80 21.17 9.11
C ILE A 120 -16.79 20.07 8.83
N GLU A 121 -15.81 20.35 7.99
CA GLU A 121 -14.78 19.37 7.64
C GLU A 121 -13.40 20.00 7.73
N TRP A 122 -12.54 19.37 8.50
CA TRP A 122 -11.13 19.74 8.55
C TRP A 122 -10.29 18.74 7.76
N ASP A 123 -9.43 19.27 6.92
CA ASP A 123 -8.48 18.48 6.16
C ASP A 123 -7.11 19.19 6.18
N PRO A 124 -6.04 18.57 6.71
CA PRO A 124 -4.70 19.17 6.76
C PRO A 124 -4.20 19.71 5.42
N ILE A 125 -4.61 19.05 4.33
CA ILE A 125 -4.22 19.45 2.97
C ILE A 125 -4.73 20.85 2.62
N SER A 126 -5.87 21.27 3.18
CA SER A 126 -6.42 22.61 2.96
C SER A 126 -5.52 23.73 3.53
N THR A 127 -4.61 23.40 4.40
CA THR A 127 -3.60 24.29 4.99
C THR A 127 -2.18 23.93 4.54
N CYS A 128 -2.03 23.29 3.36
CA CYS A 128 -0.77 22.90 2.78
C CYS A 128 0.05 21.87 3.58
N SER A 129 -0.54 21.24 4.58
CA SER A 129 0.12 20.14 5.29
C SER A 129 0.20 18.91 4.40
N PRO A 130 1.31 18.17 4.40
CA PRO A 130 1.40 16.90 3.69
C PRO A 130 0.30 15.93 4.12
N PRO A 131 -0.19 15.07 3.22
CA PRO A 131 -1.16 14.03 3.59
C PRO A 131 -0.57 13.08 4.64
N GLY A 132 0.73 12.87 4.60
CA GLY A 132 1.42 11.92 5.44
C GLY A 132 1.11 10.46 5.09
N HIS A 133 1.90 9.55 5.62
CA HIS A 133 1.64 8.11 5.53
C HIS A 133 0.79 7.67 6.75
N PRO A 134 -0.20 6.78 6.61
CA PRO A 134 -0.56 5.99 5.42
C PRO A 134 -1.54 6.66 4.45
N ARG A 135 -2.04 7.86 4.72
CA ARG A 135 -2.95 8.58 3.82
C ARG A 135 -2.36 8.81 2.43
N TRP A 136 -1.05 8.97 2.30
CA TRP A 136 -0.32 9.08 1.03
C TRP A 136 -0.76 8.01 0.02
N LEU A 137 -1.04 6.78 0.49
CA LEU A 137 -1.42 5.64 -0.34
C LEU A 137 -2.78 5.83 -1.05
N THR A 138 -3.67 6.60 -0.47
CA THR A 138 -5.07 6.73 -0.93
C THR A 138 -5.33 8.01 -1.70
N GLU A 139 -4.38 8.94 -1.74
CA GLU A 139 -4.56 10.19 -2.46
C GLU A 139 -4.63 9.97 -3.98
N PRO A 140 -5.59 10.59 -4.68
CA PRO A 140 -5.87 10.31 -6.09
C PRO A 140 -4.90 11.00 -7.07
N PHE A 141 -3.94 11.74 -6.55
CA PHE A 141 -3.00 12.53 -7.35
C PHE A 141 -1.93 11.68 -8.02
N LEU A 142 -1.28 12.24 -9.04
CA LEU A 142 -0.23 11.56 -9.79
C LEU A 142 0.95 11.18 -8.89
N LYS A 143 1.56 10.06 -9.21
CA LYS A 143 2.68 9.49 -8.46
C LYS A 143 3.78 9.05 -9.40
N GLU A 144 5.00 9.17 -8.93
CA GLU A 144 6.20 8.58 -9.55
C GLU A 144 7.00 7.80 -8.53
N PHE A 145 7.75 6.82 -9.01
CA PHE A 145 8.58 5.94 -8.19
C PHE A 145 10.00 5.94 -8.74
N ILE A 146 10.97 6.22 -7.88
CA ILE A 146 12.40 6.14 -8.23
C ILE A 146 13.02 5.03 -7.39
N VAL A 147 13.49 3.98 -8.05
CA VAL A 147 14.08 2.81 -7.41
C VAL A 147 15.59 2.82 -7.62
N THR A 148 16.34 2.73 -6.51
CA THR A 148 17.80 2.55 -6.53
C THR A 148 18.19 1.43 -5.57
N PRO A 149 19.45 0.92 -5.61
CA PRO A 149 19.87 -0.15 -4.70
C PRO A 149 19.72 0.17 -3.21
N ASP A 150 19.91 1.44 -2.84
CA ASP A 150 19.97 1.85 -1.45
C ASP A 150 18.68 2.48 -0.93
N ARG A 151 17.81 2.92 -1.83
CA ARG A 151 16.55 3.55 -1.45
C ARG A 151 15.56 3.65 -2.60
N THR A 152 14.30 3.74 -2.23
CA THR A 152 13.20 4.02 -3.15
C THR A 152 12.50 5.32 -2.72
N TRP A 153 12.21 6.19 -3.67
CA TRP A 153 11.41 7.39 -3.45
C TRP A 153 10.01 7.18 -4.02
N LEU A 154 9.02 7.47 -3.21
CA LEU A 154 7.62 7.54 -3.60
C LEU A 154 7.24 9.01 -3.63
N ILE A 155 6.97 9.51 -4.82
CA ILE A 155 6.69 10.92 -5.10
C ILE A 155 5.20 11.08 -5.34
N ASN A 156 4.59 12.07 -4.71
CA ASN A 156 3.19 12.44 -4.91
C ASN A 156 3.12 13.88 -5.39
N GLU A 157 2.34 14.14 -6.44
CA GLU A 157 2.10 15.49 -6.94
C GLU A 157 1.52 16.42 -5.88
N MET A 158 0.63 15.88 -5.03
CA MET A 158 0.02 16.65 -3.96
C MET A 158 1.06 17.16 -2.96
N VAL A 159 1.11 18.47 -2.78
CA VAL A 159 2.04 19.23 -1.93
C VAL A 159 3.52 18.88 -2.16
N ASN A 160 3.84 18.31 -3.33
CA ASN A 160 5.20 17.84 -3.69
C ASN A 160 5.77 16.86 -2.65
N ASP A 161 4.92 16.00 -2.11
CA ASP A 161 5.28 15.11 -1.00
C ASP A 161 6.17 13.96 -1.47
N ILE A 162 7.24 13.70 -0.74
CA ILE A 162 8.23 12.68 -1.06
C ILE A 162 8.49 11.80 0.15
N ARG A 163 8.16 10.52 0.00
CA ARG A 163 8.47 9.50 0.98
C ARG A 163 9.74 8.74 0.57
N ARG A 164 10.65 8.52 1.51
CA ARG A 164 11.92 7.81 1.30
C ARG A 164 11.92 6.51 2.06
N ILE A 165 12.22 5.43 1.34
CA ILE A 165 12.37 4.09 1.91
C ILE A 165 13.83 3.68 1.77
N TYR A 166 14.50 3.34 2.88
CA TYR A 166 15.87 2.91 2.88
C TYR A 166 15.96 1.39 2.72
N THR A 167 16.69 0.95 1.68
CA THR A 167 16.89 -0.47 1.33
C THR A 167 18.36 -0.91 1.42
N ASP A 168 19.18 -0.12 2.08
CA ASP A 168 20.61 -0.34 2.27
C ASP A 168 20.95 -1.21 3.49
N GLY A 169 19.93 -1.72 4.18
CA GLY A 169 20.10 -2.61 5.33
C GLY A 169 20.22 -1.90 6.67
N ARG A 170 20.05 -0.57 6.69
CA ARG A 170 20.00 0.17 7.96
C ARG A 170 18.78 -0.19 8.77
N ASP A 171 18.88 -0.01 10.08
CA ASP A 171 17.76 -0.05 11.01
C ASP A 171 17.06 1.29 11.09
N HIS A 172 15.89 1.32 11.75
CA HIS A 172 15.19 2.55 12.10
C HIS A 172 16.04 3.46 12.99
N VAL A 173 15.73 4.75 12.95
CA VAL A 173 16.30 5.73 13.88
C VAL A 173 16.12 5.25 15.32
N PRO A 174 17.19 5.28 16.16
CA PRO A 174 17.11 4.88 17.56
C PRO A 174 15.99 5.61 18.31
N ALA A 175 15.32 4.91 19.23
CA ALA A 175 14.17 5.45 19.93
C ALA A 175 14.41 6.81 20.62
N ALA A 176 15.65 7.05 21.11
CA ALA A 176 16.03 8.30 21.76
C ALA A 176 16.08 9.51 20.80
N ASP A 177 16.24 9.25 19.50
CA ASP A 177 16.40 10.27 18.46
C ASP A 177 15.13 10.45 17.62
N ARG A 178 14.05 9.74 17.97
CA ARG A 178 12.79 9.75 17.21
C ARG A 178 11.99 11.02 17.47
N TYR A 179 11.42 11.54 16.40
CA TYR A 179 10.40 12.59 16.43
C TYR A 179 9.34 12.31 15.35
N PRO A 180 8.08 12.71 15.54
CA PRO A 180 7.01 12.45 14.59
C PRO A 180 7.27 13.09 13.22
N LEU A 181 7.04 12.34 12.15
CA LEU A 181 7.19 12.75 10.76
C LEU A 181 5.91 12.46 9.99
N TYR A 182 5.57 13.29 9.01
CA TYR A 182 4.39 13.05 8.17
C TYR A 182 4.45 11.70 7.41
N ASN A 183 5.61 11.36 6.86
CA ASN A 183 5.83 10.10 6.14
C ASN A 183 6.55 9.03 6.96
N GLY A 184 6.82 9.31 8.23
CA GLY A 184 7.53 8.41 9.13
C GLY A 184 8.97 8.14 8.74
N ASP A 185 9.58 7.22 9.46
CA ASP A 185 10.85 6.59 9.11
C ASP A 185 10.58 5.23 8.49
N SER A 186 11.02 5.03 7.24
CA SER A 186 10.72 3.84 6.45
C SER A 186 12.01 3.10 6.08
N ILE A 187 12.08 1.83 6.48
CA ILE A 187 13.12 0.89 6.05
C ILE A 187 12.50 -0.24 5.24
N GLY A 188 13.28 -0.89 4.40
CA GLY A 188 12.76 -1.99 3.59
C GLY A 188 13.84 -2.92 3.09
N PHE A 189 13.40 -4.00 2.47
CA PHE A 189 14.25 -4.96 1.78
C PHE A 189 13.53 -5.53 0.55
N TRP A 190 14.30 -6.07 -0.37
CA TRP A 190 13.78 -6.74 -1.55
C TRP A 190 13.65 -8.25 -1.31
N ASP A 191 12.47 -8.81 -1.63
CA ASP A 191 12.20 -10.24 -1.74
C ASP A 191 11.84 -10.54 -3.21
N GLY A 192 12.84 -10.89 -4.01
CA GLY A 192 12.70 -10.96 -5.46
C GLY A 192 12.40 -9.59 -6.05
N ASP A 193 11.24 -9.44 -6.66
CA ASP A 193 10.71 -8.20 -7.26
C ASP A 193 9.77 -7.42 -6.31
N LYS A 194 9.60 -7.92 -5.08
CA LYS A 194 8.75 -7.29 -4.06
C LYS A 194 9.58 -6.42 -3.12
N LEU A 195 9.12 -5.21 -2.89
CA LEU A 195 9.65 -4.33 -1.86
C LEU A 195 8.81 -4.46 -0.59
N VAL A 196 9.42 -4.99 0.46
CA VAL A 196 8.80 -5.07 1.80
C VAL A 196 9.27 -3.90 2.62
N ILE A 197 8.33 -3.16 3.22
CA ILE A 197 8.61 -1.91 3.96
C ILE A 197 8.02 -2.00 5.35
N HIS A 198 8.74 -1.51 6.34
CA HIS A 198 8.22 -1.16 7.66
C HIS A 198 8.37 0.34 7.88
N THR A 199 7.31 0.97 8.40
CA THR A 199 7.29 2.40 8.70
C THR A 199 6.76 2.63 10.10
N ASN A 200 7.49 3.43 10.85
CA ASN A 200 7.13 3.90 12.18
C ASN A 200 7.35 5.42 12.30
N GLN A 201 7.24 5.97 13.51
CA GLN A 201 7.54 7.38 13.81
C GLN A 201 6.66 8.37 13.04
N LEU A 202 5.40 7.99 12.84
CA LEU A 202 4.41 8.77 12.13
C LEU A 202 3.77 9.84 13.03
N THR A 203 3.44 10.98 12.46
CA THR A 203 2.56 11.96 13.07
C THR A 203 1.13 11.44 13.05
N GLU A 204 0.34 11.73 14.09
CA GLU A 204 -1.10 11.44 14.07
C GLU A 204 -1.81 12.14 12.91
N GLY A 205 -2.93 11.56 12.44
CA GLY A 205 -3.64 12.10 11.30
C GLY A 205 -4.95 11.40 10.99
N ILE A 206 -5.39 11.54 9.75
CA ILE A 206 -6.61 10.92 9.22
C ILE A 206 -6.27 10.11 7.97
N TYR A 207 -6.88 8.93 7.81
CA TYR A 207 -6.66 8.12 6.60
C TYR A 207 -7.21 8.79 5.35
N GLN A 208 -8.37 9.41 5.49
CA GLN A 208 -9.05 10.23 4.46
C GLN A 208 -10.20 11.00 5.13
N ARG A 209 -10.80 11.95 4.40
CA ARG A 209 -12.06 12.56 4.81
C ARG A 209 -13.09 11.47 5.09
N ARG A 210 -13.85 11.59 6.17
CA ARG A 210 -14.87 10.62 6.61
C ARG A 210 -14.33 9.21 6.89
N ASN A 211 -13.01 9.07 7.03
CA ASN A 211 -12.35 7.86 7.48
C ASN A 211 -11.82 8.04 8.90
N PRO A 212 -11.40 6.96 9.57
CA PRO A 212 -10.88 7.05 10.94
C PRO A 212 -9.66 7.95 11.08
N ASP A 213 -9.41 8.34 12.32
CA ASP A 213 -8.12 8.87 12.75
C ASP A 213 -7.12 7.74 12.96
N TYR A 214 -5.85 8.08 12.92
CA TYR A 214 -4.76 7.26 13.45
C TYR A 214 -3.92 8.08 14.44
N THR A 215 -3.26 7.37 15.36
CA THR A 215 -2.43 7.97 16.39
C THR A 215 -0.98 8.07 15.93
N ASN A 216 -0.14 8.71 16.74
CA ASN A 216 1.31 8.72 16.55
C ASN A 216 1.99 7.37 16.91
N GLN A 217 1.22 6.37 17.35
CA GLN A 217 1.68 5.00 17.56
C GLN A 217 1.41 4.10 16.34
N VAL A 218 0.85 4.67 15.27
CA VAL A 218 0.59 3.93 14.04
C VAL A 218 1.90 3.47 13.40
N GLU A 219 1.93 2.20 13.02
CA GLU A 219 3.00 1.60 12.22
C GLU A 219 2.40 0.82 11.05
N THR A 220 3.13 0.71 9.96
CA THR A 220 2.67 -0.05 8.79
C THR A 220 3.72 -1.04 8.31
N VAL A 221 3.22 -2.16 7.77
CA VAL A 221 4.00 -3.05 6.91
C VAL A 221 3.38 -3.05 5.53
N GLU A 222 4.20 -2.96 4.50
CA GLU A 222 3.77 -2.89 3.12
C GLU A 222 4.53 -3.90 2.27
N ILE A 223 3.85 -4.48 1.28
CA ILE A 223 4.48 -5.28 0.22
C ILE A 223 4.08 -4.69 -1.12
N TRP A 224 5.02 -4.04 -1.78
CA TRP A 224 4.85 -3.46 -3.10
C TRP A 224 5.31 -4.41 -4.18
N GLN A 225 4.53 -4.55 -5.25
CA GLN A 225 4.88 -5.38 -6.40
C GLN A 225 4.29 -4.81 -7.69
N LYS A 226 5.08 -4.81 -8.76
CA LYS A 226 4.58 -4.59 -10.12
C LYS A 226 4.00 -5.90 -10.64
N THR A 227 2.68 -6.00 -10.66
CA THR A 227 1.97 -7.25 -11.00
C THR A 227 1.82 -7.46 -12.50
N ASN A 228 1.94 -6.39 -13.29
CA ASN A 228 2.05 -6.43 -14.75
C ASN A 228 2.71 -5.14 -15.27
N ALA A 229 2.81 -4.99 -16.60
CA ALA A 229 3.51 -3.85 -17.22
C ALA A 229 2.97 -2.47 -16.79
N THR A 230 1.67 -2.39 -16.46
CA THR A 230 0.97 -1.13 -16.19
C THR A 230 0.37 -1.02 -14.79
N LEU A 231 0.58 -2.02 -13.93
CA LEU A 231 -0.04 -2.05 -12.61
C LEU A 231 0.98 -2.31 -11.51
N LEU A 232 1.05 -1.39 -10.57
CA LEU A 232 1.78 -1.50 -9.32
C LEU A 232 0.77 -1.66 -8.18
N GLU A 233 0.94 -2.67 -7.35
CA GLU A 233 0.05 -2.96 -6.22
C GLU A 233 0.81 -2.94 -4.90
N VAL A 234 0.10 -2.65 -3.82
CA VAL A 234 0.64 -2.73 -2.47
C VAL A 234 -0.37 -3.36 -1.51
N ASP A 235 0.08 -4.37 -0.80
CA ASP A 235 -0.59 -4.93 0.37
C ASP A 235 -0.11 -4.15 1.60
N VAL A 236 -1.04 -3.73 2.46
CA VAL A 236 -0.75 -2.85 3.59
C VAL A 236 -1.39 -3.41 4.86
N TRP A 237 -0.60 -3.55 5.90
CA TRP A 237 -1.07 -3.82 7.27
C TRP A 237 -0.80 -2.60 8.13
N VAL A 238 -1.83 -2.15 8.81
CA VAL A 238 -1.77 -1.03 9.74
C VAL A 238 -1.93 -1.54 11.15
N TYR A 239 -1.01 -1.15 12.02
CA TYR A 239 -1.00 -1.42 13.45
C TYR A 239 -1.11 -0.09 14.18
N ASP A 240 -2.15 0.07 14.97
CA ASP A 240 -2.38 1.28 15.78
C ASP A 240 -3.16 0.88 17.05
N PRO A 241 -2.48 0.34 18.07
CA PRO A 241 -3.15 -0.25 19.22
C PRO A 241 -4.13 0.67 19.96
N PRO A 242 -3.94 2.01 20.04
CA PRO A 242 -4.95 2.87 20.63
C PRO A 242 -6.21 3.02 19.78
N ALA A 243 -6.10 2.93 18.45
CA ALA A 243 -7.19 3.18 17.52
C ALA A 243 -7.86 1.90 17.01
N LEU A 244 -7.10 0.81 16.85
CA LEU A 244 -7.52 -0.43 16.22
C LEU A 244 -7.58 -1.59 17.23
N VAL A 245 -8.67 -2.37 17.19
CA VAL A 245 -8.83 -3.60 17.97
C VAL A 245 -7.94 -4.73 17.45
N GLU A 246 -7.63 -4.71 16.16
CA GLU A 246 -6.79 -5.68 15.46
C GLU A 246 -6.12 -5.01 14.27
N PRO A 247 -5.02 -5.57 13.71
CA PRO A 247 -4.37 -5.01 12.53
C PRO A 247 -5.34 -4.87 11.36
N TRP A 248 -5.30 -3.73 10.69
CA TRP A 248 -6.14 -3.44 9.54
C TRP A 248 -5.38 -3.71 8.25
N TYR A 249 -5.85 -4.69 7.48
CA TYR A 249 -5.30 -4.98 6.16
C TYR A 249 -6.10 -4.28 5.06
N THR A 250 -5.38 -3.70 4.10
CA THR A 250 -5.94 -3.14 2.88
C THR A 250 -4.98 -3.31 1.70
N LYS A 251 -5.51 -3.25 0.48
CA LYS A 251 -4.74 -3.30 -0.75
C LYS A 251 -5.01 -2.06 -1.58
N GLN A 252 -3.95 -1.46 -2.15
CA GLN A 252 -4.04 -0.35 -3.09
C GLN A 252 -3.43 -0.75 -4.42
N SER A 253 -3.89 -0.11 -5.50
CA SER A 253 -3.39 -0.36 -6.85
C SER A 253 -3.18 0.96 -7.57
N TYR A 254 -2.13 1.03 -8.38
CA TYR A 254 -1.76 2.22 -9.15
C TYR A 254 -1.56 1.83 -10.61
N ALA A 255 -2.34 2.45 -11.50
CA ALA A 255 -2.25 2.24 -12.93
C ALA A 255 -1.28 3.24 -13.55
N LYS A 256 -0.41 2.77 -14.42
CA LYS A 256 0.48 3.58 -15.22
C LYS A 256 -0.30 4.34 -16.29
N LEU A 257 -0.08 5.62 -16.43
CA LEU A 257 -0.83 6.52 -17.33
C LEU A 257 -0.02 7.06 -18.48
N ASP A 258 1.28 7.25 -18.34
CA ASP A 258 2.15 7.88 -19.34
C ASP A 258 2.29 7.06 -20.63
N ASP A 259 1.90 5.78 -20.61
CA ASP A 259 1.77 4.98 -21.84
C ASP A 259 0.57 5.44 -22.71
N GLN A 260 -0.40 6.12 -22.09
CA GLN A 260 -1.60 6.65 -22.76
C GLN A 260 -1.41 8.12 -23.21
N ASP A 261 -0.61 8.89 -22.46
CA ASP A 261 -0.27 10.28 -22.75
C ASP A 261 1.21 10.53 -22.46
N LYS A 262 2.03 10.56 -23.51
CA LYS A 262 3.47 10.80 -23.40
C LYS A 262 3.84 12.22 -22.92
N ASN A 263 2.88 13.14 -22.89
CA ASN A 263 3.05 14.48 -22.36
C ASN A 263 2.68 14.59 -20.89
N LEU A 264 2.15 13.50 -20.30
CA LEU A 264 1.79 13.46 -18.89
C LEU A 264 3.04 13.61 -18.03
N ARG A 265 2.94 14.45 -17.01
CA ARG A 265 4.00 14.65 -16.03
C ARG A 265 3.42 15.16 -14.72
N ILE A 266 4.07 14.88 -13.61
CA ILE A 266 3.78 15.49 -12.32
C ILE A 266 4.05 17.00 -12.44
N ARG A 267 3.10 17.79 -11.98
CA ARG A 267 3.21 19.25 -11.92
C ARG A 267 3.61 19.69 -10.52
N TYR A 268 4.33 20.78 -10.44
CA TYR A 268 4.62 21.39 -9.16
C TYR A 268 3.31 21.84 -8.49
N TRP A 269 3.08 21.36 -7.29
CA TRP A 269 1.94 21.79 -6.50
C TRP A 269 2.23 23.14 -5.84
N HIS A 270 1.62 24.18 -6.35
CA HIS A 270 1.70 25.48 -5.74
C HIS A 270 0.63 25.57 -4.65
N CYS A 271 1.03 25.40 -3.41
CA CYS A 271 0.15 25.56 -2.25
C CYS A 271 0.49 26.86 -1.55
N GLY A 272 -0.46 27.80 -1.48
CA GLY A 272 -0.37 29.00 -0.69
C GLY A 272 -1.37 28.91 0.46
N GLU A 273 -0.95 29.24 1.66
CA GLU A 273 -1.88 29.45 2.76
C GLU A 273 -2.93 30.47 2.33
N ASN A 274 -4.21 30.15 2.55
CA ASN A 274 -5.31 31.05 2.29
C ASN A 274 -5.55 31.44 0.81
N GLN A 275 -5.32 30.52 -0.11
CA GLN A 275 -5.82 30.69 -1.47
C GLN A 275 -7.35 30.67 -1.43
N ASN A 276 -7.96 31.84 -1.56
CA ASN A 276 -9.39 32.12 -1.66
C ASN A 276 -10.19 32.11 -0.35
N ASN A 277 -9.61 32.25 0.81
CA ASN A 277 -10.34 32.28 2.10
C ASN A 277 -11.35 31.13 2.27
N ALA A 278 -11.05 30.00 1.67
CA ALA A 278 -11.99 28.88 1.61
C ALA A 278 -12.15 28.15 2.95
N VAL A 279 -11.29 28.42 3.92
CA VAL A 279 -11.32 27.74 5.21
C VAL A 279 -11.49 28.76 6.32
N VAL A 280 -12.62 28.71 7.01
CA VAL A 280 -12.90 29.51 8.20
C VAL A 280 -12.85 28.61 9.42
N LYS A 281 -12.12 29.03 10.45
CA LYS A 281 -12.15 28.34 11.75
C LYS A 281 -13.52 28.57 12.40
N THR A 282 -14.11 27.51 12.90
CA THR A 282 -15.37 27.56 13.66
C THR A 282 -15.09 27.69 15.16
N ASP A 283 -16.03 28.23 15.91
CA ASP A 283 -15.91 28.41 17.36
C ASP A 283 -15.67 27.12 18.16
N GLY A 284 -15.92 25.97 17.54
CA GLY A 284 -15.64 24.63 18.10
C GLY A 284 -14.26 24.05 17.77
N GLY A 285 -13.34 24.83 17.19
CA GLY A 285 -11.98 24.39 16.80
C GLY A 285 -11.94 23.63 15.46
N GLY A 286 -13.07 23.47 14.77
CA GLY A 286 -13.13 22.93 13.41
C GLY A 286 -12.84 23.99 12.35
N SER A 287 -12.78 23.54 11.09
CA SER A 287 -12.65 24.42 9.93
C SER A 287 -13.80 24.19 8.98
N GLN A 288 -14.37 25.26 8.46
CA GLN A 288 -15.45 25.21 7.47
C GLN A 288 -14.94 25.74 6.14
N PHE A 289 -15.22 25.00 5.06
CA PHE A 289 -14.97 25.49 3.71
C PHE A 289 -16.06 26.47 3.31
N GLN A 290 -15.71 27.71 3.04
CA GLN A 290 -16.63 28.70 2.46
C GLN A 290 -16.47 28.73 0.94
N GLY A 291 -17.55 28.42 0.24
CA GLY A 291 -17.74 28.86 -1.14
C GLY A 291 -17.16 28.03 -2.25
N PHE A 292 -16.72 26.79 -2.05
CA PHE A 292 -16.43 25.88 -3.16
C PHE A 292 -17.73 25.20 -3.63
N THR A 293 -18.49 25.88 -4.44
CA THR A 293 -19.44 25.20 -5.35
C THR A 293 -18.65 24.70 -6.55
N PHE A 294 -18.36 23.40 -6.60
CA PHE A 294 -17.96 22.75 -7.84
C PHE A 294 -19.12 22.88 -8.83
N GLY A 295 -18.96 23.69 -9.84
CA GLY A 295 -19.89 23.79 -10.95
C GLY A 295 -20.90 24.93 -10.82
N ASN A 296 -20.49 26.10 -11.20
CA ASN A 296 -21.23 27.00 -12.11
C ASN A 296 -20.29 28.11 -12.59
N GLN A 297 -19.40 27.80 -13.49
CA GLN A 297 -18.91 28.81 -14.45
C GLN A 297 -19.97 28.89 -15.56
N GLY A 298 -21.18 29.27 -15.16
CA GLY A 298 -22.20 29.74 -16.05
C GLY A 298 -21.86 31.16 -16.46
N GLY A 299 -21.60 31.34 -17.74
CA GLY A 299 -21.11 32.57 -18.34
C GLY A 299 -21.99 33.80 -18.08
N LYS A 300 -21.36 34.92 -18.09
CA LYS A 300 -21.74 36.14 -18.79
C LYS A 300 -20.53 36.72 -19.49
#